data_9234fbe888f55670d3800849cd63e978
#
_entry.id   9234fbe888f55670d3800849cd63e978
#
_cell.length_a   1.000
_cell.length_b   1.000
_cell.length_c   1.000
_cell.angle_alpha   90.00
_cell.angle_beta   90.00
_cell.angle_gamma   90.00
#
_symmetry.space_group_name_H-M   'P 1'
#
loop_
_entity.id
_entity.type
_entity.pdbx_description
1 polymer ?
#
loop_
_entity_poly.entity_id
_entity_poly.type
_entity_poly.pdbx_seq_one_letter_code
_entity_poly.pdbx_strand_id
1 'polypeptide(L)'
;MKKFTLILFLILFLSSCNYIETDNNTDLMTPDEKTNNTETNNPDTNNPETDNNPTIDTNTPLSYVIKEPNFETRKISSIDEVTMDDFFNLGNRIDIKINISNEELKKLQSDYETGYKSEIYRLASKVVITLTNFGNKYTWEYENVGIRQKGNTSRVPIYNGDGNINLNHYKLSFDETFSDPAMYNSNFINKYQNLEYSNREFLGMSGLDFKWNKNYDETHIKEVYANYLYRASGILVQSSGLSTLSIVEDDKNNKETKLGLCTVYEPATKSMIKRALKSDMEFINMSDWDTEKNGLFGVEGSKYGDLYKCMWSADLTNVKGNVGVSNISGSYTPLYDRKTNKDINYNNQLLIDASNAIKSRDYDEIAKYVDLEYLAISEAVGYIAGNPDSMRYNTNNYMIYLRRTDGKMIFIPIDNDRVFGITKDWNPTGSAMMYLKPLDRKNVNNQNTISLLLDTVLSTKDTESKGIYLEFLDLLKNSSWVKEETFNTYFNMAKESYSDYNFSLTDNSNTSFSKYINNKLKQITSNDGEVVDEEENIYFVSTLNNWNANDSKWRLKKIKDDTYTITVTVTKLESDGNYFKFKFNNGNSYDIIDWTVSSDLKTLIKEKGSSVRCYDAKIGDSVTITINTKTLEVSVVIN
;
A
#
# COMPACT_ATOMS: atom_id res chain seq x y z
N MET A 1 39.09 31.06 -12.41
CA MET A 1 39.04 29.74 -13.04
C MET A 1 39.53 28.70 -12.04
N LYS A 2 38.63 28.05 -11.29
CA LYS A 2 38.93 26.87 -10.47
C LYS A 2 37.90 25.82 -10.81
N LYS A 3 38.40 24.70 -11.35
CA LYS A 3 37.61 23.52 -11.71
C LYS A 3 37.20 22.81 -10.43
N PHE A 4 35.89 22.59 -10.24
CA PHE A 4 35.37 21.66 -9.24
C PHE A 4 35.17 20.30 -9.91
N THR A 5 35.89 19.32 -9.41
CA THR A 5 35.78 17.91 -9.80
C THR A 5 34.74 17.27 -8.90
N LEU A 6 33.63 16.83 -9.49
CA LEU A 6 32.58 16.08 -8.83
C LEU A 6 33.02 14.62 -8.71
N ILE A 7 33.30 14.16 -7.51
CA ILE A 7 33.60 12.73 -7.23
C ILE A 7 32.27 12.06 -6.89
N LEU A 8 31.84 11.16 -7.78
CA LEU A 8 30.70 10.29 -7.62
C LEU A 8 31.14 9.06 -6.80
N PHE A 9 30.72 8.97 -5.54
CA PHE A 9 30.92 7.77 -4.73
C PHE A 9 29.79 6.76 -5.03
N LEU A 10 30.14 5.75 -5.82
CA LEU A 10 29.32 4.55 -6.01
C LEU A 10 29.67 3.56 -4.89
N ILE A 11 28.82 3.44 -3.87
CA ILE A 11 29.00 2.42 -2.83
C ILE A 11 28.25 1.17 -3.26
N LEU A 12 28.97 0.20 -3.78
CA LEU A 12 28.55 -1.18 -3.96
C LEU A 12 28.65 -1.90 -2.61
N PHE A 13 27.53 -2.23 -1.99
CA PHE A 13 27.49 -3.19 -0.90
C PHE A 13 27.43 -4.61 -1.47
N LEU A 14 28.57 -5.24 -1.54
CA LEU A 14 28.69 -6.69 -1.63
C LEU A 14 28.69 -7.24 -0.20
N SER A 15 27.61 -7.83 0.27
CA SER A 15 27.60 -8.65 1.46
C SER A 15 27.95 -10.08 1.08
N SER A 16 29.17 -10.48 1.40
CA SER A 16 29.61 -11.87 1.37
C SER A 16 28.97 -12.65 2.52
N CYS A 17 28.17 -13.64 2.20
CA CYS A 17 27.80 -14.71 3.15
C CYS A 17 28.99 -15.64 3.29
N ASN A 18 29.55 -15.70 4.50
CA ASN A 18 30.40 -16.80 4.91
C ASN A 18 29.52 -17.93 5.46
N TYR A 19 29.51 -19.04 4.75
CA TYR A 19 29.03 -20.32 5.23
C TYR A 19 30.05 -20.87 6.24
N ILE A 20 29.59 -21.19 7.44
CA ILE A 20 30.31 -22.07 8.37
C ILE A 20 29.47 -23.33 8.47
N GLU A 21 29.99 -24.39 7.84
CA GLU A 21 29.59 -25.77 8.12
C GLU A 21 30.14 -26.17 9.47
N THR A 22 29.30 -26.65 10.37
CA THR A 22 29.69 -27.47 11.47
C THR A 22 28.91 -28.77 11.44
N ASP A 23 29.59 -29.80 10.94
CA ASP A 23 29.24 -31.20 11.18
C ASP A 23 29.31 -31.48 12.70
N ASN A 24 28.27 -32.09 13.23
CA ASN A 24 28.39 -32.97 14.38
C ASN A 24 27.29 -34.06 14.32
N ASN A 25 27.74 -35.21 13.86
CA ASN A 25 27.16 -36.53 14.14
C ASN A 25 27.21 -36.80 15.64
N THR A 26 26.11 -37.21 16.22
CA THR A 26 26.14 -38.22 17.30
C THR A 26 24.87 -39.06 17.24
N ASP A 27 25.13 -40.35 17.18
CA ASP A 27 24.26 -41.50 17.13
C ASP A 27 23.38 -41.72 18.37
N LEU A 28 22.27 -42.43 18.11
CA LEU A 28 21.69 -43.54 18.87
C LEU A 28 20.98 -43.25 20.23
N MET A 29 19.70 -43.49 20.30
CA MET A 29 19.12 -44.69 20.94
C MET A 29 17.61 -44.67 20.90
N THR A 30 17.05 -45.74 20.34
CA THR A 30 15.68 -46.23 20.59
C THR A 30 15.61 -46.96 21.93
N PRO A 31 14.47 -47.00 22.58
CA PRO A 31 13.94 -48.29 23.04
C PRO A 31 12.45 -48.50 22.85
N ASP A 32 12.19 -49.62 22.25
CA ASP A 32 11.23 -50.68 22.54
C ASP A 32 9.77 -50.40 22.92
N GLU A 33 8.98 -51.09 22.14
CA GLU A 33 7.59 -51.52 22.30
C GLU A 33 7.22 -52.04 23.70
N LYS A 34 6.00 -51.73 24.13
CA LYS A 34 5.16 -52.72 24.84
C LYS A 34 3.69 -52.51 24.53
N THR A 35 3.17 -53.51 23.83
CA THR A 35 1.77 -53.92 23.69
C THR A 35 1.05 -54.06 25.02
N ASN A 36 -0.23 -53.68 25.06
CA ASN A 36 -1.26 -54.50 25.70
C ASN A 36 -2.67 -54.20 25.18
N ASN A 37 -3.25 -55.25 24.61
CA ASN A 37 -4.65 -55.43 24.30
C ASN A 37 -5.55 -55.41 25.57
N THR A 38 -6.73 -54.83 25.48
CA THR A 38 -7.94 -55.45 26.04
C THR A 38 -9.17 -55.02 25.24
N GLU A 39 -9.83 -56.00 24.65
CA GLU A 39 -11.17 -55.94 24.09
C GLU A 39 -12.21 -55.74 25.21
N THR A 40 -13.32 -55.04 24.91
CA THR A 40 -14.67 -55.52 25.23
C THR A 40 -15.77 -54.65 24.57
N ASN A 41 -16.49 -55.32 23.69
CA ASN A 41 -17.94 -55.38 23.48
C ASN A 41 -18.78 -54.12 23.22
N ASN A 42 -19.27 -54.13 22.01
CA ASN A 42 -20.47 -53.49 21.47
C ASN A 42 -21.76 -53.95 22.18
N PRO A 43 -22.87 -53.14 22.23
CA PRO A 43 -23.95 -53.48 21.30
C PRO A 43 -24.60 -52.33 20.55
N ASP A 44 -25.04 -52.68 19.33
CA ASP A 44 -25.90 -52.03 18.37
C ASP A 44 -26.99 -51.09 18.94
N THR A 45 -27.10 -49.89 18.33
CA THR A 45 -28.42 -49.34 17.99
C THR A 45 -28.34 -48.53 16.70
N ASN A 46 -29.04 -49.02 15.69
CA ASN A 46 -29.36 -48.38 14.42
C ASN A 46 -30.02 -47.00 14.65
N ASN A 47 -29.44 -45.99 14.04
CA ASN A 47 -30.18 -44.77 13.71
C ASN A 47 -29.66 -44.25 12.35
N PRO A 48 -30.56 -43.94 11.38
CA PRO A 48 -30.13 -43.54 10.05
C PRO A 48 -29.53 -42.11 10.14
N GLU A 49 -28.27 -41.98 9.77
CA GLU A 49 -27.63 -40.72 9.52
C GLU A 49 -28.35 -40.01 8.36
N THR A 50 -29.08 -38.95 8.68
CA THR A 50 -29.46 -37.94 7.71
C THR A 50 -28.22 -37.12 7.43
N ASP A 51 -27.66 -37.34 6.27
CA ASP A 51 -26.58 -36.59 5.66
C ASP A 51 -27.08 -35.13 5.40
N ASN A 52 -26.96 -34.27 6.42
CA ASN A 52 -27.19 -32.83 6.32
C ASN A 52 -25.83 -32.17 5.99
N ASN A 53 -25.24 -32.55 4.89
CA ASN A 53 -24.24 -31.71 4.25
C ASN A 53 -25.03 -30.58 3.55
N PRO A 54 -24.89 -29.28 3.94
CA PRO A 54 -25.51 -28.21 3.19
C PRO A 54 -24.88 -28.21 1.79
N THR A 55 -25.63 -28.67 0.82
CA THR A 55 -25.34 -28.39 -0.59
C THR A 55 -25.31 -26.89 -0.73
N ILE A 56 -24.12 -26.32 -0.90
CA ILE A 56 -23.96 -24.92 -1.28
C ILE A 56 -24.63 -24.79 -2.65
N ASP A 57 -25.74 -24.10 -2.67
CA ASP A 57 -26.42 -23.70 -3.90
C ASP A 57 -25.50 -22.69 -4.63
N THR A 58 -24.76 -23.17 -5.60
CA THR A 58 -23.82 -22.40 -6.41
C THR A 58 -24.51 -21.39 -7.34
N ASN A 59 -25.83 -21.28 -7.28
CA ASN A 59 -26.63 -20.35 -8.10
C ASN A 59 -27.17 -19.13 -7.35
N THR A 60 -26.85 -18.95 -6.06
CA THR A 60 -27.18 -17.71 -5.37
C THR A 60 -26.05 -16.71 -5.64
N PRO A 61 -26.31 -15.59 -6.36
CA PRO A 61 -25.26 -14.56 -6.52
C PRO A 61 -24.79 -14.11 -5.14
N LEU A 62 -23.48 -14.19 -4.89
CA LEU A 62 -22.88 -13.61 -3.70
C LEU A 62 -23.19 -12.10 -3.74
N SER A 63 -24.00 -11.61 -2.83
CA SER A 63 -24.40 -10.20 -2.80
C SER A 63 -23.34 -9.36 -2.09
N TYR A 64 -22.24 -9.07 -2.80
CA TYR A 64 -21.25 -8.11 -2.31
C TYR A 64 -21.84 -6.70 -2.32
N VAL A 65 -21.68 -5.99 -1.22
CA VAL A 65 -22.18 -4.62 -1.09
C VAL A 65 -21.01 -3.69 -0.78
N ILE A 66 -20.78 -2.75 -1.67
CA ILE A 66 -19.88 -1.62 -1.39
C ILE A 66 -20.74 -0.53 -0.73
N LYS A 67 -20.37 -0.13 0.48
CA LYS A 67 -21.07 0.96 1.19
C LYS A 67 -20.94 2.25 0.41
N GLU A 68 -22.04 2.97 0.24
CA GLU A 68 -22.02 4.27 -0.43
C GLU A 68 -21.15 5.30 0.32
N PRO A 69 -20.55 6.26 -0.40
CA PRO A 69 -19.82 7.36 0.20
C PRO A 69 -20.71 8.15 1.18
N ASN A 70 -20.17 8.47 2.35
CA ASN A 70 -20.84 9.33 3.31
C ASN A 70 -20.18 10.71 3.33
N PHE A 71 -20.91 11.72 2.91
CA PHE A 71 -20.46 13.12 2.88
C PHE A 71 -20.97 13.93 4.07
N GLU A 72 -21.69 13.32 4.99
CA GLU A 72 -22.25 14.01 6.12
C GLU A 72 -21.14 14.34 7.14
N THR A 73 -21.07 15.60 7.52
CA THR A 73 -20.37 16.04 8.71
C THR A 73 -21.40 16.26 9.80
N ARG A 74 -21.50 15.32 10.72
CA ARG A 74 -22.44 15.36 11.83
C ARG A 74 -22.15 16.56 12.72
N LYS A 75 -23.20 17.31 13.15
CA LYS A 75 -23.05 18.35 14.16
C LYS A 75 -22.86 17.70 15.54
N ILE A 76 -21.79 18.05 16.21
CA ILE A 76 -21.41 17.56 17.53
C ILE A 76 -21.92 18.56 18.57
N SER A 77 -22.54 18.08 19.65
CA SER A 77 -23.12 18.90 20.72
C SER A 77 -22.22 18.94 21.96
N SER A 78 -21.47 17.89 22.23
CA SER A 78 -20.55 17.80 23.37
C SER A 78 -19.30 17.01 23.04
N ILE A 79 -18.24 17.16 23.83
CA ILE A 79 -16.98 16.42 23.67
C ILE A 79 -17.15 14.91 23.84
N ASP A 80 -18.09 14.50 24.71
CA ASP A 80 -18.34 13.08 25.00
C ASP A 80 -19.06 12.35 23.86
N GLU A 81 -19.68 13.09 22.94
CA GLU A 81 -20.33 12.53 21.75
C GLU A 81 -19.36 12.32 20.57
N VAL A 82 -18.15 12.85 20.65
CA VAL A 82 -17.17 12.74 19.56
C VAL A 82 -16.78 11.30 19.37
N THR A 83 -16.91 10.82 18.15
CA THR A 83 -16.53 9.46 17.77
C THR A 83 -15.22 9.46 16.95
N MET A 84 -14.65 8.29 16.77
CA MET A 84 -13.50 8.11 15.90
C MET A 84 -13.83 8.47 14.42
N ASP A 85 -15.06 8.21 13.97
CA ASP A 85 -15.50 8.57 12.63
C ASP A 85 -15.60 10.10 12.46
N ASP A 86 -16.01 10.84 13.50
CA ASP A 86 -15.98 12.30 13.49
C ASP A 86 -14.53 12.82 13.42
N PHE A 87 -13.61 12.19 14.15
CA PHE A 87 -12.20 12.57 14.15
C PHE A 87 -11.54 12.40 12.77
N PHE A 88 -11.86 11.35 12.04
CA PHE A 88 -11.32 11.11 10.70
C PHE A 88 -12.18 11.67 9.56
N ASN A 89 -13.28 12.38 9.85
CA ASN A 89 -14.12 13.00 8.83
C ASN A 89 -13.43 14.24 8.25
N LEU A 90 -13.28 14.30 6.93
CA LEU A 90 -12.62 15.40 6.22
C LEU A 90 -13.35 16.77 6.34
N GLY A 91 -14.64 16.77 6.72
CA GLY A 91 -15.41 17.98 7.03
C GLY A 91 -15.11 18.59 8.40
N ASN A 92 -14.31 17.91 9.24
CA ASN A 92 -13.82 18.42 10.50
C ASN A 92 -12.34 18.83 10.39
N ARG A 93 -11.95 19.88 11.12
CA ARG A 93 -10.53 20.26 11.24
C ARG A 93 -9.94 19.67 12.51
N ILE A 94 -8.79 19.05 12.38
CA ILE A 94 -7.99 18.52 13.49
C ILE A 94 -6.69 19.31 13.58
N ASP A 95 -6.42 19.88 14.76
CA ASP A 95 -5.17 20.56 15.08
C ASP A 95 -4.50 19.82 16.25
N ILE A 96 -3.23 19.44 16.09
CA ILE A 96 -2.48 18.70 17.10
C ILE A 96 -1.22 19.44 17.46
N LYS A 97 -1.05 19.67 18.79
CA LYS A 97 0.14 20.27 19.37
C LYS A 97 0.85 19.28 20.28
N ILE A 98 2.15 19.14 20.08
CA ILE A 98 3.01 18.27 20.87
C ILE A 98 3.98 19.15 21.65
N ASN A 99 3.82 19.18 22.96
CA ASN A 99 4.76 19.83 23.88
C ASN A 99 5.90 18.86 24.19
N ILE A 100 7.11 19.29 23.97
CA ILE A 100 8.30 18.43 24.13
C ILE A 100 9.52 19.28 24.45
N SER A 101 10.39 18.80 25.35
CA SER A 101 11.61 19.51 25.66
C SER A 101 12.65 19.41 24.54
N ASN A 102 13.53 20.39 24.47
CA ASN A 102 14.65 20.37 23.52
C ASN A 102 15.61 19.18 23.77
N GLU A 103 15.68 18.70 25.02
CA GLU A 103 16.45 17.48 25.34
C GLU A 103 15.86 16.25 24.66
N GLU A 104 14.54 16.06 24.74
CA GLU A 104 13.86 14.93 24.08
C GLU A 104 13.89 15.05 22.55
N LEU A 105 13.78 16.26 21.99
CA LEU A 105 13.97 16.50 20.56
C LEU A 105 15.38 16.13 20.08
N LYS A 106 16.42 16.40 20.87
CA LYS A 106 17.80 15.96 20.60
C LYS A 106 17.95 14.45 20.65
N LYS A 107 17.23 13.77 21.56
CA LYS A 107 17.20 12.31 21.60
C LYS A 107 16.53 11.74 20.35
N LEU A 108 15.43 12.33 19.86
CA LEU A 108 14.82 11.96 18.57
C LEU A 108 15.79 12.18 17.40
N GLN A 109 16.57 13.28 17.40
CA GLN A 109 17.60 13.52 16.40
C GLN A 109 18.70 12.45 16.45
N SER A 110 19.16 12.09 17.65
CA SER A 110 20.14 11.02 17.83
C SER A 110 19.61 9.66 17.38
N ASP A 111 18.33 9.35 17.65
CA ASP A 111 17.69 8.13 17.15
C ASP A 111 17.67 8.08 15.61
N TYR A 112 17.40 9.23 14.97
CA TYR A 112 17.48 9.36 13.51
C TYR A 112 18.89 9.08 12.98
N GLU A 113 19.92 9.63 13.63
CA GLU A 113 21.32 9.53 13.22
C GLU A 113 21.88 8.11 13.31
N THR A 114 21.31 7.24 14.14
CA THR A 114 21.66 5.81 14.15
C THR A 114 21.32 5.09 12.86
N GLY A 115 20.39 5.63 12.04
CA GLY A 115 19.83 4.97 10.88
C GLY A 115 18.84 3.84 11.19
N TYR A 116 18.72 3.44 12.46
CA TYR A 116 17.85 2.35 12.89
C TYR A 116 16.39 2.80 13.09
N LYS A 117 15.47 1.85 13.05
CA LYS A 117 14.04 2.08 13.29
C LYS A 117 13.72 1.83 14.76
N SER A 118 14.30 2.66 15.65
CA SER A 118 14.10 2.54 17.10
C SER A 118 12.62 2.46 17.47
N GLU A 119 12.27 1.53 18.33
CA GLU A 119 10.94 1.41 18.94
C GLU A 119 10.84 2.18 20.26
N ILE A 120 11.91 2.84 20.71
CA ILE A 120 11.95 3.62 21.93
C ILE A 120 11.15 4.91 21.74
N TYR A 121 10.21 5.16 22.64
CA TYR A 121 9.48 6.42 22.69
C TYR A 121 10.24 7.45 23.51
N ARG A 122 10.23 8.70 23.05
CA ARG A 122 10.68 9.87 23.79
C ARG A 122 9.49 10.54 24.45
N LEU A 123 9.75 11.28 25.52
CA LEU A 123 8.69 11.90 26.32
C LEU A 123 8.21 13.19 25.68
N ALA A 124 6.96 13.23 25.21
CA ALA A 124 6.22 14.47 25.04
C ALA A 124 5.54 14.80 26.37
N SER A 125 5.81 15.97 26.93
CA SER A 125 5.25 16.39 28.22
C SER A 125 3.74 16.52 28.17
N LYS A 126 3.21 16.98 27.03
CA LYS A 126 1.78 17.10 26.77
C LYS A 126 1.46 17.01 25.26
N VAL A 127 0.34 16.37 24.94
CA VAL A 127 -0.27 16.41 23.60
C VAL A 127 -1.67 17.03 23.73
N VAL A 128 -1.93 18.05 22.92
CA VAL A 128 -3.23 18.71 22.83
C VAL A 128 -3.84 18.42 21.48
N ILE A 129 -5.03 17.81 21.46
CA ILE A 129 -5.78 17.47 20.27
C ILE A 129 -7.03 18.33 20.25
N THR A 130 -7.22 19.10 19.18
CA THR A 130 -8.42 19.94 19.01
C THR A 130 -9.16 19.54 17.75
N LEU A 131 -10.41 19.16 17.88
CA LEU A 131 -11.35 18.97 16.78
C LEU A 131 -12.22 20.22 16.67
N THR A 132 -12.29 20.81 15.48
CA THR A 132 -13.19 21.92 15.16
C THR A 132 -14.31 21.41 14.25
N ASN A 133 -15.56 21.51 14.72
CA ASN A 133 -16.78 21.10 14.02
C ASN A 133 -17.75 22.29 13.98
N PHE A 134 -18.08 22.82 12.80
CA PHE A 134 -18.92 23.99 12.60
C PHE A 134 -18.55 25.18 13.51
N GLY A 135 -17.24 25.43 13.70
CA GLY A 135 -16.71 26.50 14.52
C GLY A 135 -16.61 26.18 16.01
N ASN A 136 -17.26 25.14 16.51
CA ASN A 136 -17.09 24.67 17.88
C ASN A 136 -15.80 23.87 18.02
N LYS A 137 -15.11 24.05 19.15
CA LYS A 137 -13.84 23.37 19.44
C LYS A 137 -14.00 22.39 20.59
N TYR A 138 -13.55 21.17 20.37
CA TYR A 138 -13.48 20.10 21.34
C TYR A 138 -12.01 19.76 21.55
N THR A 139 -11.52 19.81 22.79
CA THR A 139 -10.08 19.70 23.07
C THR A 139 -9.82 18.64 24.13
N TRP A 140 -8.88 17.76 23.84
CA TRP A 140 -8.33 16.75 24.76
C TRP A 140 -6.87 17.08 25.05
N GLU A 141 -6.46 16.87 26.29
CA GLU A 141 -5.08 17.04 26.73
C GLU A 141 -4.59 15.73 27.37
N TYR A 142 -3.44 15.27 26.92
CA TYR A 142 -2.78 14.08 27.44
C TYR A 142 -1.37 14.45 27.91
N GLU A 143 -1.07 14.22 29.18
CA GLU A 143 0.27 14.39 29.72
C GLU A 143 1.09 13.11 29.52
N ASN A 144 2.42 13.27 29.42
CA ASN A 144 3.39 12.19 29.32
C ASN A 144 3.03 11.17 28.24
N VAL A 145 3.04 11.61 27.00
CA VAL A 145 2.75 10.79 25.80
C VAL A 145 4.07 10.36 25.17
N GLY A 146 4.15 9.09 24.75
CA GLY A 146 5.28 8.60 23.98
C GLY A 146 5.29 9.19 22.56
N ILE A 147 6.43 9.68 22.10
CA ILE A 147 6.64 10.12 20.71
C ILE A 147 7.90 9.47 20.13
N ARG A 148 7.81 9.01 18.88
CA ARG A 148 8.98 8.57 18.12
C ARG A 148 8.83 8.86 16.62
N GLN A 149 9.95 8.85 15.90
CA GLN A 149 9.88 8.82 14.43
C GLN A 149 9.38 7.48 13.92
N LYS A 150 8.69 7.52 12.78
CA LYS A 150 8.31 6.33 12.01
C LYS A 150 8.71 6.47 10.54
N GLY A 151 8.52 5.40 9.79
CA GLY A 151 8.85 5.35 8.36
C GLY A 151 10.22 4.75 8.08
N ASN A 152 10.52 4.59 6.81
CA ASN A 152 11.79 4.08 6.32
C ASN A 152 12.53 5.17 5.54
N THR A 153 12.29 5.27 4.24
CA THR A 153 12.89 6.27 3.35
C THR A 153 12.31 7.67 3.52
N SER A 154 11.20 7.79 4.26
CA SER A 154 10.50 9.06 4.52
C SER A 154 10.99 9.82 5.75
N ARG A 155 11.87 9.22 6.56
CA ARG A 155 12.46 9.91 7.71
C ARG A 155 13.43 10.98 7.25
N VAL A 156 13.33 12.14 7.88
CA VAL A 156 14.26 13.26 7.71
C VAL A 156 14.84 13.65 9.07
N PRO A 157 15.97 14.38 9.14
CA PRO A 157 16.48 14.89 10.42
C PRO A 157 15.39 15.67 11.18
N ILE A 158 15.42 15.62 12.51
CA ILE A 158 14.50 16.42 13.33
C ILE A 158 14.72 17.91 13.08
N TYR A 159 15.99 18.32 12.96
CA TYR A 159 16.36 19.70 12.64
C TYR A 159 16.89 19.81 11.20
N ASN A 160 16.48 20.84 10.49
CA ASN A 160 17.08 21.20 9.19
C ASN A 160 18.43 21.92 9.39
N GLY A 161 19.08 22.28 8.27
CA GLY A 161 20.37 22.97 8.30
C GLY A 161 20.35 24.35 8.99
N ASP A 162 19.17 24.98 9.11
CA ASP A 162 18.96 26.26 9.78
C ASP A 162 18.57 26.11 11.26
N GLY A 163 18.49 24.87 11.76
CA GLY A 163 18.10 24.57 13.13
C GLY A 163 16.59 24.64 13.40
N ASN A 164 15.77 24.72 12.37
CA ASN A 164 14.32 24.62 12.51
C ASN A 164 13.87 23.16 12.54
N ILE A 165 12.75 22.90 13.26
CA ILE A 165 12.17 21.55 13.35
C ILE A 165 11.50 21.20 12.02
N ASN A 166 11.83 20.04 11.46
CA ASN A 166 11.23 19.52 10.24
C ASN A 166 9.90 18.84 10.51
N LEU A 167 8.96 18.95 9.57
CA LEU A 167 7.83 18.04 9.49
C LEU A 167 8.34 16.63 9.17
N ASN A 168 7.95 15.66 9.97
CA ASN A 168 8.44 14.29 9.91
C ASN A 168 7.29 13.31 10.05
N HIS A 169 7.54 12.03 9.81
CA HIS A 169 6.61 10.98 10.20
C HIS A 169 6.79 10.70 11.71
N TYR A 170 5.76 10.93 12.48
CA TYR A 170 5.76 10.67 13.92
C TYR A 170 4.74 9.61 14.28
N LYS A 171 4.98 8.96 15.40
CA LYS A 171 4.05 8.07 16.08
C LYS A 171 3.91 8.52 17.52
N LEU A 172 2.67 8.69 17.98
CA LEU A 172 2.33 8.88 19.38
C LEU A 172 1.84 7.57 19.98
N SER A 173 2.16 7.35 21.26
CA SER A 173 1.60 6.29 22.10
C SER A 173 1.00 6.93 23.35
N PHE A 174 -0.32 6.83 23.49
CA PHE A 174 -1.00 7.28 24.71
C PHE A 174 -0.85 6.27 25.84
N ASP A 175 -0.65 4.99 25.50
CA ASP A 175 -0.48 3.88 26.43
C ASP A 175 0.98 3.62 26.84
N GLU A 176 1.91 4.50 26.47
CA GLU A 176 3.31 4.38 26.90
C GLU A 176 3.41 4.60 28.42
N THR A 177 3.93 3.60 29.13
CA THR A 177 4.07 3.62 30.59
C THR A 177 5.41 4.14 31.08
N PHE A 178 6.41 4.23 30.19
CA PHE A 178 7.82 4.59 30.51
C PHE A 178 8.45 3.72 31.60
N SER A 179 8.02 2.46 31.70
CA SER A 179 8.42 1.55 32.79
C SER A 179 9.40 0.45 32.35
N ASP A 180 9.66 0.31 31.06
CA ASP A 180 10.50 -0.78 30.52
C ASP A 180 12.01 -0.47 30.73
N PRO A 181 12.73 -1.27 31.56
CA PRO A 181 14.17 -1.07 31.80
C PRO A 181 15.04 -1.36 30.58
N ALA A 182 14.50 -2.02 29.54
CA ALA A 182 15.21 -2.20 28.29
C ALA A 182 15.18 -0.93 27.42
N MET A 183 14.23 -0.02 27.68
CA MET A 183 14.05 1.23 26.95
C MET A 183 14.58 2.44 27.73
N TYR A 184 14.45 2.45 29.06
CA TYR A 184 14.70 3.62 29.91
C TYR A 184 15.62 3.29 31.08
N ASN A 185 16.43 4.26 31.49
CA ASN A 185 17.25 4.10 32.71
C ASN A 185 16.42 4.27 33.98
N SER A 186 16.95 3.79 35.11
CA SER A 186 16.25 3.76 36.41
C SER A 186 15.77 5.14 36.88
N ASN A 187 16.55 6.21 36.65
CA ASN A 187 16.18 7.56 37.07
C ASN A 187 14.97 8.06 36.25
N PHE A 188 14.93 7.77 34.96
CA PHE A 188 13.81 8.11 34.07
C PHE A 188 12.57 7.33 34.47
N ILE A 189 12.67 6.01 34.66
CA ILE A 189 11.58 5.16 35.12
C ILE A 189 11.01 5.69 36.43
N ASN A 190 11.85 5.90 37.45
CA ASN A 190 11.41 6.39 38.76
C ASN A 190 10.66 7.74 38.71
N LYS A 191 10.95 8.56 37.70
CA LYS A 191 10.32 9.88 37.54
C LYS A 191 9.02 9.85 36.73
N TYR A 192 8.96 9.02 35.69
CA TYR A 192 7.90 9.14 34.67
C TYR A 192 7.01 7.89 34.56
N GLN A 193 7.38 6.74 35.15
CA GLN A 193 6.55 5.53 35.05
C GLN A 193 5.14 5.76 35.59
N ASN A 194 4.17 5.37 34.82
CA ASN A 194 2.78 5.32 35.26
C ASN A 194 2.08 4.11 34.65
N LEU A 195 1.90 3.07 35.44
CA LEU A 195 1.27 1.81 35.00
C LEU A 195 -0.20 1.96 34.62
N GLU A 196 -0.89 3.01 35.11
CA GLU A 196 -2.27 3.30 34.71
C GLU A 196 -2.37 3.67 33.22
N TYR A 197 -1.28 4.14 32.60
CA TYR A 197 -1.27 4.49 31.18
C TYR A 197 -1.35 3.26 30.26
N SER A 198 -1.12 2.04 30.73
CA SER A 198 -1.12 0.81 29.91
C SER A 198 -2.40 0.57 29.09
N ASN A 199 -3.50 1.22 29.47
CA ASN A 199 -4.77 1.14 28.76
C ASN A 199 -5.31 2.52 28.35
N ARG A 200 -4.48 3.55 28.38
CA ARG A 200 -4.88 4.90 28.02
C ARG A 200 -5.13 5.00 26.51
N GLU A 201 -6.30 5.48 26.14
CA GLU A 201 -6.71 5.57 24.75
C GLU A 201 -7.32 6.95 24.44
N PHE A 202 -7.23 7.37 23.19
CA PHE A 202 -7.96 8.49 22.61
C PHE A 202 -8.97 7.92 21.62
N LEU A 203 -10.28 8.08 21.88
CA LEU A 203 -11.37 7.54 21.06
C LEU A 203 -11.21 6.03 20.74
N GLY A 204 -10.72 5.24 21.67
CA GLY A 204 -10.45 3.81 21.50
C GLY A 204 -9.15 3.48 20.75
N MET A 205 -8.29 4.47 20.51
CA MET A 205 -6.98 4.31 19.88
C MET A 205 -5.86 4.47 20.91
N SER A 206 -4.91 3.54 20.95
CA SER A 206 -3.76 3.61 21.85
C SER A 206 -2.70 4.63 21.41
N GLY A 207 -2.83 5.22 20.23
CA GLY A 207 -1.90 6.20 19.68
C GLY A 207 -2.40 6.86 18.41
N LEU A 208 -1.58 7.69 17.81
CA LEU A 208 -1.79 8.30 16.50
C LEU A 208 -0.49 8.26 15.68
N ASP A 209 -0.63 8.01 14.40
CA ASP A 209 0.48 8.05 13.44
C ASP A 209 0.32 9.27 12.52
N PHE A 210 1.42 9.94 12.20
CA PHE A 210 1.43 11.10 11.31
C PHE A 210 2.36 10.87 10.14
N LYS A 211 1.91 11.26 8.94
CA LYS A 211 2.73 11.24 7.72
C LYS A 211 2.70 12.61 7.05
N TRP A 212 3.88 13.16 6.78
CA TRP A 212 3.95 14.31 5.90
C TRP A 212 3.81 13.87 4.43
N ASN A 213 3.35 14.79 3.59
CA ASN A 213 3.06 14.56 2.17
C ASN A 213 4.35 14.42 1.34
N LYS A 214 5.09 13.33 1.55
CA LYS A 214 6.38 13.06 0.89
C LYS A 214 6.22 12.91 -0.62
N ASN A 215 5.11 12.33 -1.07
CA ASN A 215 4.88 12.03 -2.48
C ASN A 215 4.20 13.19 -3.22
N TYR A 216 4.02 14.33 -2.53
CA TYR A 216 3.50 15.56 -3.11
C TYR A 216 2.12 15.39 -3.75
N ASP A 217 1.21 14.70 -3.05
CA ASP A 217 -0.21 14.72 -3.37
C ASP A 217 -0.79 16.11 -3.08
N GLU A 218 -0.92 16.93 -4.10
CA GLU A 218 -1.46 18.29 -3.94
C GLU A 218 -2.95 18.31 -3.61
N THR A 219 -3.65 17.16 -3.75
CA THR A 219 -5.01 17.00 -3.25
C THR A 219 -5.06 16.76 -1.74
N HIS A 220 -3.98 16.29 -1.15
CA HIS A 220 -3.81 15.82 0.24
C HIS A 220 -4.71 14.65 0.65
N ILE A 221 -5.64 14.20 -0.17
CA ILE A 221 -6.68 13.24 0.23
C ILE A 221 -6.63 11.88 -0.49
N LYS A 222 -5.78 11.67 -1.51
CA LYS A 222 -5.80 10.42 -2.28
C LYS A 222 -5.58 9.19 -1.40
N GLU A 223 -4.64 9.26 -0.45
CA GLU A 223 -4.41 8.15 0.50
C GLU A 223 -5.61 7.94 1.43
N VAL A 224 -6.17 9.02 1.98
CA VAL A 224 -7.37 8.96 2.82
C VAL A 224 -8.56 8.37 2.05
N TYR A 225 -8.74 8.81 0.81
CA TYR A 225 -9.80 8.32 -0.08
C TYR A 225 -9.65 6.82 -0.40
N ALA A 226 -8.43 6.35 -0.64
CA ALA A 226 -8.16 4.93 -0.83
C ALA A 226 -8.55 4.13 0.43
N ASN A 227 -8.20 4.62 1.61
CA ASN A 227 -8.56 3.96 2.86
C ASN A 227 -10.09 3.95 3.08
N TYR A 228 -10.80 5.01 2.69
CA TYR A 228 -12.27 5.03 2.71
C TYR A 228 -12.85 3.97 1.77
N LEU A 229 -12.32 3.84 0.56
CA LEU A 229 -12.76 2.83 -0.41
C LEU A 229 -12.53 1.41 0.10
N TYR A 230 -11.37 1.10 0.68
CA TYR A 230 -11.12 -0.19 1.33
C TYR A 230 -12.13 -0.49 2.43
N ARG A 231 -12.37 0.47 3.34
CA ARG A 231 -13.37 0.31 4.41
C ARG A 231 -14.80 0.12 3.88
N ALA A 232 -15.18 0.88 2.85
CA ALA A 232 -16.48 0.75 2.19
C ALA A 232 -16.69 -0.63 1.57
N SER A 233 -15.59 -1.26 1.14
CA SER A 233 -15.55 -2.60 0.57
C SER A 233 -15.39 -3.73 1.61
N GLY A 234 -15.48 -3.42 2.92
CA GLY A 234 -15.36 -4.39 3.99
C GLY A 234 -13.91 -4.82 4.32
N ILE A 235 -12.91 -4.17 3.74
CA ILE A 235 -11.51 -4.49 3.98
C ILE A 235 -10.98 -3.70 5.18
N LEU A 236 -10.35 -4.39 6.11
CA LEU A 236 -9.69 -3.78 7.25
C LEU A 236 -8.49 -2.97 6.79
N VAL A 237 -8.50 -1.69 7.12
CA VAL A 237 -7.43 -0.73 6.85
C VAL A 237 -7.40 0.30 7.97
N GLN A 238 -6.27 0.96 8.14
CA GLN A 238 -6.15 2.05 9.12
C GLN A 238 -7.15 3.16 8.83
N SER A 239 -7.90 3.60 9.83
CA SER A 239 -8.68 4.84 9.73
C SER A 239 -7.73 6.01 9.55
N SER A 240 -8.08 6.96 8.69
CA SER A 240 -7.21 8.09 8.34
C SER A 240 -8.02 9.34 8.02
N GLY A 241 -7.37 10.49 8.22
CA GLY A 241 -7.89 11.81 7.92
C GLY A 241 -6.74 12.81 7.79
N LEU A 242 -7.05 14.08 7.87
CA LEU A 242 -6.05 15.16 7.86
C LEU A 242 -5.90 15.79 9.24
N SER A 243 -4.72 16.30 9.55
CA SER A 243 -4.48 17.15 10.72
C SER A 243 -3.39 18.17 10.46
N THR A 244 -3.42 19.29 11.17
CA THR A 244 -2.23 20.12 11.31
C THR A 244 -1.38 19.59 12.46
N LEU A 245 -0.07 19.81 12.38
CA LEU A 245 0.86 19.41 13.42
C LEU A 245 1.74 20.60 13.82
N SER A 246 1.88 20.82 15.14
CA SER A 246 2.78 21.78 15.73
C SER A 246 3.61 21.15 16.83
N ILE A 247 4.86 21.57 16.95
CA ILE A 247 5.73 21.25 18.09
C ILE A 247 5.85 22.51 18.96
N VAL A 248 5.69 22.34 20.26
CA VAL A 248 5.91 23.37 21.27
C VAL A 248 7.12 22.98 22.12
N GLU A 249 8.18 23.76 22.04
CA GLU A 249 9.39 23.58 22.85
C GLU A 249 9.14 24.17 24.25
N ASP A 250 8.72 23.34 25.21
CA ASP A 250 8.27 23.76 26.53
C ASP A 250 9.40 24.34 27.44
N ASP A 251 10.66 24.00 27.17
CA ASP A 251 11.84 24.56 27.81
C ASP A 251 12.41 25.83 27.13
N LYS A 252 11.76 26.29 26.04
CA LYS A 252 12.11 27.53 25.31
C LYS A 252 10.95 28.55 25.29
N ASN A 253 10.42 28.88 26.43
CA ASN A 253 9.29 29.82 26.59
C ASN A 253 8.06 29.37 25.78
N ASN A 254 7.79 28.10 25.67
CA ASN A 254 6.70 27.51 24.86
C ASN A 254 6.73 27.98 23.39
N LYS A 255 7.90 28.02 22.80
CA LYS A 255 8.04 28.35 21.38
C LYS A 255 7.30 27.34 20.51
N GLU A 256 6.23 27.76 19.87
CA GLU A 256 5.47 26.94 18.91
C GLU A 256 6.10 27.02 17.52
N THR A 257 6.35 25.85 16.92
CA THR A 257 6.72 25.68 15.52
C THR A 257 5.61 24.94 14.79
N LYS A 258 4.89 25.64 13.90
CA LYS A 258 3.89 25.00 13.03
C LYS A 258 4.62 24.20 11.96
N LEU A 259 4.42 22.89 11.94
CA LEU A 259 5.06 22.00 10.99
C LEU A 259 4.29 21.90 9.68
N GLY A 260 2.96 21.92 9.71
CA GLY A 260 2.12 21.92 8.53
C GLY A 260 1.01 20.88 8.54
N LEU A 261 0.43 20.65 7.36
CA LEU A 261 -0.63 19.68 7.14
C LEU A 261 -0.02 18.29 6.94
N CYS A 262 -0.61 17.29 7.56
CA CYS A 262 -0.21 15.89 7.44
C CYS A 262 -1.43 14.97 7.41
N THR A 263 -1.24 13.75 6.94
CA THR A 263 -2.21 12.69 7.11
C THR A 263 -2.06 12.09 8.50
N VAL A 264 -3.15 11.95 9.24
CA VAL A 264 -3.22 11.31 10.55
C VAL A 264 -3.91 9.96 10.42
N TYR A 265 -3.39 8.96 11.16
CA TYR A 265 -3.86 7.58 11.10
C TYR A 265 -4.09 7.01 12.48
N GLU A 266 -5.03 6.09 12.53
CA GLU A 266 -5.04 5.08 13.55
C GLU A 266 -3.84 4.13 13.39
N PRO A 267 -3.04 3.86 14.43
CA PRO A 267 -1.96 2.87 14.33
C PRO A 267 -2.50 1.46 14.08
N ALA A 268 -1.87 0.72 13.17
CA ALA A 268 -2.19 -0.69 12.95
C ALA A 268 -1.64 -1.53 14.11
N THR A 269 -2.42 -1.65 15.18
CA THR A 269 -2.06 -2.31 16.45
C THR A 269 -3.18 -3.24 16.95
N LYS A 270 -2.94 -3.86 18.10
CA LYS A 270 -3.97 -4.68 18.78
C LYS A 270 -5.29 -3.93 19.03
N SER A 271 -5.26 -2.60 19.28
CA SER A 271 -6.48 -1.81 19.52
C SER A 271 -7.35 -1.71 18.25
N MET A 272 -6.71 -1.54 17.07
CA MET A 272 -7.41 -1.58 15.79
C MET A 272 -8.06 -2.95 15.55
N ILE A 273 -7.34 -4.05 15.77
CA ILE A 273 -7.84 -5.42 15.63
C ILE A 273 -9.01 -5.66 16.58
N LYS A 274 -8.84 -5.31 17.86
CA LYS A 274 -9.88 -5.45 18.89
C LYS A 274 -11.19 -4.77 18.51
N ARG A 275 -11.11 -3.58 17.94
CA ARG A 275 -12.30 -2.83 17.54
C ARG A 275 -12.92 -3.35 16.27
N ALA A 276 -12.11 -3.72 15.27
CA ALA A 276 -12.57 -4.12 13.95
C ALA A 276 -13.07 -5.58 13.90
N LEU A 277 -12.47 -6.47 14.69
CA LEU A 277 -12.73 -7.91 14.70
C LEU A 277 -13.26 -8.37 16.06
N LYS A 278 -14.39 -7.78 16.50
CA LYS A 278 -15.01 -8.09 17.81
C LYS A 278 -15.30 -9.58 17.99
N SER A 279 -15.76 -10.26 16.95
CA SER A 279 -16.06 -11.70 16.99
C SER A 279 -14.80 -12.54 17.27
N ASP A 280 -13.66 -12.14 16.73
CA ASP A 280 -12.38 -12.79 17.00
C ASP A 280 -11.95 -12.60 18.47
N MET A 281 -12.38 -11.50 19.09
CA MET A 281 -12.12 -11.16 20.49
C MET A 281 -13.10 -11.83 21.45
N GLU A 282 -14.38 -11.97 21.09
CA GLU A 282 -15.40 -12.63 21.91
C GLU A 282 -15.12 -14.11 22.10
N PHE A 283 -14.51 -14.73 21.11
CA PHE A 283 -14.05 -16.13 21.17
C PHE A 283 -13.10 -16.43 22.34
N ILE A 284 -12.42 -15.41 22.86
CA ILE A 284 -11.45 -15.54 23.96
C ILE A 284 -12.11 -15.76 25.33
N ASN A 285 -13.35 -15.32 25.51
CA ASN A 285 -14.08 -15.41 26.77
C ASN A 285 -14.87 -16.71 26.92
N MET A 286 -14.79 -17.61 25.94
CA MET A 286 -15.47 -18.89 26.00
C MET A 286 -14.71 -19.85 26.92
N SER A 287 -15.43 -20.39 27.92
CA SER A 287 -14.91 -21.39 28.86
C SER A 287 -14.51 -22.71 28.20
N ASP A 288 -14.93 -22.94 26.97
CA ASP A 288 -14.66 -24.15 26.18
C ASP A 288 -13.50 -23.92 25.21
N TRP A 289 -12.35 -23.61 25.79
CA TRP A 289 -11.12 -23.53 25.08
C TRP A 289 -10.70 -24.93 24.59
N ASP A 290 -10.88 -25.19 23.31
CA ASP A 290 -10.47 -26.42 22.65
C ASP A 290 -8.92 -26.45 22.54
N THR A 291 -8.30 -27.34 23.30
CA THR A 291 -6.83 -27.49 23.31
C THR A 291 -6.25 -27.92 21.96
N GLU A 292 -7.02 -28.59 21.09
CA GLU A 292 -6.58 -28.94 19.74
C GLU A 292 -6.55 -27.67 18.85
N LYS A 293 -7.53 -26.81 18.92
CA LYS A 293 -7.55 -25.55 18.20
C LYS A 293 -6.50 -24.56 18.73
N ASN A 294 -6.24 -24.57 20.01
CA ASN A 294 -5.20 -23.72 20.62
C ASN A 294 -3.78 -24.05 20.15
N GLY A 295 -3.49 -25.32 19.90
CA GLY A 295 -2.23 -25.73 19.31
C GLY A 295 -2.05 -25.25 17.87
N LEU A 296 -3.17 -25.00 17.15
CA LEU A 296 -3.19 -24.56 15.76
C LEU A 296 -3.18 -23.02 15.61
N PHE A 297 -3.95 -22.29 16.44
CA PHE A 297 -4.29 -20.89 16.18
C PHE A 297 -3.75 -19.88 17.20
N GLY A 298 -2.80 -20.25 17.97
CA GLY A 298 -2.18 -19.31 18.89
C GLY A 298 -1.54 -19.99 20.06
N VAL A 299 -0.88 -19.19 20.86
CA VAL A 299 -0.18 -19.62 22.07
C VAL A 299 -1.16 -19.63 23.22
N GLU A 300 -1.07 -20.64 24.08
CA GLU A 300 -1.78 -20.67 25.35
C GLU A 300 -1.64 -19.34 26.10
N GLY A 301 -2.74 -18.74 26.52
CA GLY A 301 -2.77 -17.43 27.18
C GLY A 301 -2.76 -16.20 26.27
N SER A 302 -2.62 -16.36 24.95
CA SER A 302 -2.73 -15.26 24.00
C SER A 302 -4.18 -14.79 23.85
N LYS A 303 -4.40 -13.47 23.92
CA LYS A 303 -5.73 -12.84 23.78
C LYS A 303 -6.09 -12.45 22.37
N TYR A 304 -5.16 -12.53 21.41
CA TYR A 304 -5.32 -12.06 20.04
C TYR A 304 -4.71 -13.06 19.09
N GLY A 305 -5.13 -13.01 17.83
CA GLY A 305 -4.40 -13.60 16.75
C GLY A 305 -3.08 -12.88 16.50
N ASP A 306 -2.34 -13.35 15.54
CA ASP A 306 -1.00 -12.84 15.26
C ASP A 306 -1.02 -11.82 14.13
N LEU A 307 -0.64 -10.60 14.46
CA LEU A 307 -0.47 -9.51 13.52
C LEU A 307 1.01 -9.39 13.13
N TYR A 308 1.31 -9.52 11.85
CA TYR A 308 2.66 -9.32 11.31
C TYR A 308 2.70 -8.15 10.34
N LYS A 309 3.70 -7.28 10.51
CA LYS A 309 4.06 -6.31 9.49
C LYS A 309 5.00 -6.97 8.49
N CYS A 310 4.59 -7.01 7.24
CA CYS A 310 5.38 -7.53 6.13
C CYS A 310 6.29 -6.42 5.59
N MET A 311 7.59 -6.67 5.59
CA MET A 311 8.61 -5.76 5.10
C MET A 311 8.79 -5.96 3.59
N TRP A 312 9.47 -5.04 2.93
CA TRP A 312 9.81 -5.19 1.52
C TRP A 312 10.45 -6.55 1.21
N SER A 313 10.02 -7.21 0.15
CA SER A 313 10.34 -8.58 -0.26
C SER A 313 9.67 -9.70 0.57
N ALA A 314 8.72 -9.39 1.44
CA ALA A 314 7.89 -10.38 2.10
C ALA A 314 6.87 -10.93 1.09
N ASP A 315 7.15 -12.07 0.48
CA ASP A 315 6.32 -12.68 -0.58
C ASP A 315 5.49 -13.89 -0.12
N LEU A 316 5.53 -14.15 1.20
CA LEU A 316 4.89 -15.28 1.88
C LEU A 316 5.46 -16.66 1.54
N THR A 317 6.48 -16.76 0.70
CA THR A 317 7.19 -18.01 0.44
C THR A 317 8.46 -18.15 1.26
N ASN A 318 8.97 -17.06 1.79
CA ASN A 318 10.25 -16.94 2.48
C ASN A 318 10.11 -16.74 4.00
N VAL A 319 9.07 -17.32 4.63
CA VAL A 319 8.75 -17.09 6.06
C VAL A 319 9.75 -17.75 7.00
N LYS A 320 10.10 -19.03 6.75
CA LYS A 320 10.96 -19.80 7.66
C LYS A 320 12.34 -19.12 7.81
N GLY A 321 12.73 -18.81 9.04
CA GLY A 321 13.96 -18.08 9.35
C GLY A 321 13.90 -16.56 9.24
N ASN A 322 12.76 -16.00 8.72
CA ASN A 322 12.58 -14.57 8.50
C ASN A 322 11.41 -13.97 9.29
N VAL A 323 10.84 -14.73 10.22
CA VAL A 323 9.75 -14.31 11.10
C VAL A 323 10.25 -14.13 12.54
N GLY A 324 9.77 -13.11 13.22
CA GLY A 324 10.16 -12.83 14.61
C GLY A 324 9.61 -11.50 15.12
N VAL A 325 10.30 -10.93 16.08
CA VAL A 325 10.00 -9.62 16.70
C VAL A 325 11.20 -8.71 16.52
N SER A 326 10.97 -7.47 16.07
CA SER A 326 12.01 -6.44 16.01
C SER A 326 12.61 -6.20 17.39
N ASN A 327 13.91 -5.96 17.45
CA ASN A 327 14.50 -5.50 18.70
C ASN A 327 14.17 -4.01 18.96
N ILE A 328 14.27 -3.61 20.21
CA ILE A 328 13.89 -2.27 20.67
C ILE A 328 14.72 -1.17 20.00
N SER A 329 16.03 -1.41 19.79
CA SER A 329 16.90 -0.44 19.13
C SER A 329 16.59 -0.25 17.64
N GLY A 330 15.86 -1.19 17.02
CA GLY A 330 15.58 -1.20 15.58
C GLY A 330 16.75 -1.63 14.70
N SER A 331 17.87 -2.10 15.30
CA SER A 331 19.02 -2.63 14.56
C SER A 331 18.72 -3.97 13.89
N TYR A 332 17.71 -4.68 14.37
CA TYR A 332 17.18 -5.90 13.76
C TYR A 332 15.67 -5.77 13.56
N THR A 333 15.21 -6.01 12.37
CA THR A 333 13.78 -6.11 12.01
C THR A 333 13.63 -7.33 11.11
N PRO A 334 12.85 -8.35 11.52
CA PRO A 334 12.59 -9.51 10.68
C PRO A 334 11.71 -9.12 9.48
N LEU A 335 11.74 -9.95 8.44
CA LEU A 335 10.93 -9.73 7.23
C LEU A 335 9.43 -9.78 7.54
N TYR A 336 9.04 -10.67 8.46
CA TYR A 336 7.69 -10.78 9.02
C TYR A 336 7.74 -10.41 10.50
N ASP A 337 7.53 -9.13 10.78
CA ASP A 337 7.69 -8.54 12.10
C ASP A 337 6.40 -8.63 12.91
N ARG A 338 6.35 -9.51 13.90
CA ARG A 338 5.18 -9.75 14.75
C ARG A 338 4.91 -8.56 15.67
N LYS A 339 3.67 -8.05 15.60
CA LYS A 339 3.24 -6.84 16.32
C LYS A 339 2.29 -7.11 17.49
N THR A 340 1.73 -8.31 17.58
CA THR A 340 0.99 -8.81 18.75
C THR A 340 1.76 -9.95 19.43
N ASN A 341 1.39 -10.29 20.67
CA ASN A 341 1.98 -11.41 21.41
C ASN A 341 3.53 -11.40 21.43
N LYS A 342 4.12 -10.21 21.50
CA LYS A 342 5.58 -10.02 21.39
C LYS A 342 6.36 -10.73 22.51
N ASP A 343 5.77 -10.80 23.70
CA ASP A 343 6.40 -11.38 24.90
C ASP A 343 6.35 -12.90 24.94
N ILE A 344 5.62 -13.51 23.99
CA ILE A 344 5.43 -14.95 23.94
C ILE A 344 6.42 -15.55 22.94
N ASN A 345 7.24 -16.47 23.41
CA ASN A 345 8.18 -17.17 22.56
C ASN A 345 7.52 -18.42 21.96
N TYR A 346 7.26 -18.41 20.67
CA TYR A 346 6.73 -19.55 19.92
C TYR A 346 7.28 -19.56 18.47
N ASN A 347 7.14 -20.69 17.82
CA ASN A 347 7.79 -20.98 16.55
C ASN A 347 7.10 -20.36 15.31
N ASN A 348 5.97 -19.65 15.47
CA ASN A 348 5.15 -19.10 14.38
C ASN A 348 4.70 -20.15 13.36
N GLN A 349 4.38 -21.35 13.82
CA GLN A 349 4.16 -22.52 12.99
C GLN A 349 3.02 -22.29 11.97
N LEU A 350 1.91 -21.66 12.39
CA LEU A 350 0.77 -21.39 11.51
C LEU A 350 1.16 -20.56 10.27
N LEU A 351 2.00 -19.53 10.47
CA LEU A 351 2.49 -18.72 9.33
C LEU A 351 3.47 -19.51 8.45
N ILE A 352 4.27 -20.40 9.05
CA ILE A 352 5.17 -21.30 8.30
C ILE A 352 4.36 -22.30 7.47
N ASP A 353 3.28 -22.87 8.01
CA ASP A 353 2.42 -23.81 7.32
C ASP A 353 1.66 -23.12 6.17
N ALA A 354 1.15 -21.92 6.39
CA ALA A 354 0.59 -21.07 5.34
C ALA A 354 1.62 -20.82 4.21
N SER A 355 2.86 -20.53 4.56
CA SER A 355 3.95 -20.37 3.59
C SER A 355 4.20 -21.64 2.77
N ASN A 356 4.15 -22.79 3.40
CA ASN A 356 4.33 -24.09 2.72
C ASN A 356 3.15 -24.40 1.77
N ALA A 357 1.92 -24.11 2.20
CA ALA A 357 0.74 -24.20 1.36
C ALA A 357 0.84 -23.29 0.12
N ILE A 358 1.30 -22.04 0.29
CA ILE A 358 1.52 -21.13 -0.83
C ILE A 358 2.59 -21.67 -1.81
N LYS A 359 3.68 -22.25 -1.29
CA LYS A 359 4.73 -22.85 -2.10
C LYS A 359 4.25 -24.04 -2.93
N SER A 360 3.29 -24.82 -2.42
CA SER A 360 2.73 -25.97 -3.15
C SER A 360 1.97 -25.57 -4.41
N ARG A 361 1.50 -24.31 -4.51
CA ARG A 361 0.58 -23.83 -5.55
C ARG A 361 -0.73 -24.62 -5.61
N ASP A 362 -1.10 -25.29 -4.54
CA ASP A 362 -2.36 -25.97 -4.40
C ASP A 362 -3.41 -25.03 -3.82
N TYR A 363 -4.47 -24.77 -4.58
CA TYR A 363 -5.52 -23.82 -4.21
C TYR A 363 -6.24 -24.25 -2.93
N ASP A 364 -6.57 -25.54 -2.81
CA ASP A 364 -7.32 -26.07 -1.67
C ASP A 364 -6.46 -26.08 -0.40
N GLU A 365 -5.15 -26.35 -0.53
CA GLU A 365 -4.22 -26.22 0.59
C GLU A 365 -4.08 -24.75 1.04
N ILE A 366 -3.99 -23.82 0.10
CA ILE A 366 -3.93 -22.38 0.42
C ILE A 366 -5.20 -21.92 1.12
N ALA A 367 -6.39 -22.38 0.69
CA ALA A 367 -7.69 -22.03 1.25
C ALA A 367 -7.84 -22.41 2.74
N LYS A 368 -7.04 -23.36 3.23
CA LYS A 368 -7.03 -23.72 4.67
C LYS A 368 -6.43 -22.61 5.55
N TYR A 369 -5.51 -21.81 5.00
CA TYR A 369 -4.73 -20.83 5.75
C TYR A 369 -5.00 -19.39 5.32
N VAL A 370 -5.65 -19.16 4.20
CA VAL A 370 -5.90 -17.82 3.64
C VAL A 370 -7.40 -17.64 3.45
N ASP A 371 -7.91 -16.50 3.87
CA ASP A 371 -9.25 -16.06 3.51
C ASP A 371 -9.23 -15.55 2.07
N LEU A 372 -9.53 -16.44 1.15
CA LEU A 372 -9.39 -16.21 -0.29
C LEU A 372 -10.43 -15.24 -0.84
N GLU A 373 -11.63 -15.21 -0.28
CA GLU A 373 -12.66 -14.24 -0.61
C GLU A 373 -12.21 -12.83 -0.21
N TYR A 374 -11.80 -12.68 1.04
CA TYR A 374 -11.27 -11.42 1.55
C TYR A 374 -10.07 -10.92 0.74
N LEU A 375 -9.16 -11.83 0.38
CA LEU A 375 -8.00 -11.51 -0.47
C LEU A 375 -8.44 -11.02 -1.84
N ALA A 376 -9.40 -11.70 -2.49
CA ALA A 376 -9.89 -11.34 -3.82
C ALA A 376 -10.51 -9.93 -3.82
N ILE A 377 -11.34 -9.62 -2.82
CA ILE A 377 -11.95 -8.29 -2.65
C ILE A 377 -10.88 -7.23 -2.38
N SER A 378 -9.94 -7.51 -1.46
CA SER A 378 -8.84 -6.60 -1.15
C SER A 378 -8.00 -6.27 -2.39
N GLU A 379 -7.71 -7.27 -3.21
CA GLU A 379 -6.95 -7.10 -4.45
C GLU A 379 -7.74 -6.35 -5.54
N ALA A 380 -9.06 -6.50 -5.60
CA ALA A 380 -9.90 -5.72 -6.51
C ALA A 380 -9.87 -4.22 -6.15
N VAL A 381 -9.99 -3.88 -4.87
CA VAL A 381 -9.83 -2.49 -4.40
C VAL A 381 -8.41 -2.00 -4.65
N GLY A 382 -7.40 -2.82 -4.35
CA GLY A 382 -5.98 -2.52 -4.59
C GLY A 382 -5.66 -2.27 -6.05
N TYR A 383 -6.31 -3.00 -6.95
CA TYR A 383 -6.20 -2.77 -8.38
C TYR A 383 -6.75 -1.39 -8.79
N ILE A 384 -7.93 -1.00 -8.30
CA ILE A 384 -8.53 0.32 -8.57
C ILE A 384 -7.65 1.44 -7.99
N ALA A 385 -7.22 1.32 -6.74
CA ALA A 385 -6.37 2.31 -6.10
C ALA A 385 -4.99 2.43 -6.76
N GLY A 386 -4.41 1.31 -7.20
CA GLY A 386 -3.20 1.26 -8.00
C GLY A 386 -1.95 1.75 -7.26
N ASN A 387 -1.71 1.21 -6.07
CA ASN A 387 -0.47 1.48 -5.34
C ASN A 387 0.68 0.63 -5.90
N PRO A 388 1.69 1.23 -6.58
CA PRO A 388 2.81 0.48 -7.13
C PRO A 388 3.71 -0.15 -6.07
N ASP A 389 3.63 0.31 -4.82
CA ASP A 389 4.39 -0.20 -3.67
C ASP A 389 3.56 -1.14 -2.78
N SER A 390 2.54 -1.77 -3.33
CA SER A 390 1.67 -2.73 -2.63
C SER A 390 2.24 -4.15 -2.61
N MET A 391 1.56 -5.04 -1.90
CA MET A 391 1.80 -6.48 -1.97
C MET A 391 1.80 -7.00 -3.41
N ARG A 392 0.85 -6.53 -4.22
CA ARG A 392 0.66 -6.97 -5.61
C ARG A 392 1.86 -6.68 -6.50
N TYR A 393 2.47 -5.51 -6.39
CA TYR A 393 3.47 -5.03 -7.35
C TYR A 393 4.88 -4.97 -6.81
N ASN A 394 5.05 -4.97 -5.48
CA ASN A 394 6.37 -4.82 -4.84
C ASN A 394 6.54 -5.67 -3.57
N THR A 395 5.59 -6.55 -3.26
CA THR A 395 5.60 -7.36 -2.02
C THR A 395 5.94 -6.51 -0.79
N ASN A 396 5.26 -5.36 -0.65
CA ASN A 396 5.50 -4.36 0.37
C ASN A 396 4.18 -3.75 0.86
N ASN A 397 4.24 -2.96 1.92
CA ASN A 397 3.15 -2.13 2.43
C ASN A 397 1.86 -2.89 2.72
N TYR A 398 1.99 -4.03 3.37
CA TYR A 398 0.85 -4.78 3.90
C TYR A 398 1.18 -5.39 5.25
N MET A 399 0.15 -5.69 5.99
CA MET A 399 0.20 -6.52 7.17
C MET A 399 -0.68 -7.75 6.96
N ILE A 400 -0.40 -8.79 7.71
CA ILE A 400 -1.25 -9.98 7.77
C ILE A 400 -1.70 -10.20 9.20
N TYR A 401 -2.93 -10.62 9.36
CA TYR A 401 -3.49 -11.03 10.63
C TYR A 401 -4.02 -12.46 10.53
N LEU A 402 -3.50 -13.34 11.34
CA LEU A 402 -3.98 -14.71 11.49
C LEU A 402 -5.08 -14.70 12.54
N ARG A 403 -6.33 -14.88 12.11
CA ARG A 403 -7.49 -14.88 13.01
C ARG A 403 -7.44 -16.07 13.97
N ARG A 404 -7.90 -15.87 15.21
CA ARG A 404 -7.99 -16.96 16.18
C ARG A 404 -9.19 -17.87 15.93
N THR A 405 -10.24 -17.33 15.35
CA THR A 405 -11.51 -18.06 15.15
C THR A 405 -11.36 -19.24 14.18
N ASP A 406 -10.55 -19.08 13.13
CA ASP A 406 -10.42 -20.06 12.05
C ASP A 406 -8.99 -20.28 11.55
N GLY A 407 -8.02 -19.57 12.11
CA GLY A 407 -6.61 -19.62 11.70
C GLY A 407 -6.31 -19.01 10.34
N LYS A 408 -7.30 -18.42 9.68
CA LYS A 408 -7.10 -17.87 8.35
C LYS A 408 -6.46 -16.50 8.38
N MET A 409 -5.60 -16.30 7.40
CA MET A 409 -4.89 -15.06 7.15
C MET A 409 -5.79 -14.06 6.42
N ILE A 410 -5.89 -12.84 6.95
CA ILE A 410 -6.43 -11.68 6.23
C ILE A 410 -5.32 -10.67 5.97
N PHE A 411 -5.50 -9.87 4.93
CA PHE A 411 -4.53 -8.89 4.45
C PHE A 411 -5.00 -7.48 4.80
N ILE A 412 -4.12 -6.68 5.38
CA ILE A 412 -4.38 -5.31 5.81
C ILE A 412 -3.47 -4.40 5.00
N PRO A 413 -3.96 -3.72 3.96
CA PRO A 413 -3.19 -2.73 3.22
C PRO A 413 -2.77 -1.58 4.14
N ILE A 414 -1.52 -1.14 4.02
CA ILE A 414 -0.97 0.02 4.74
C ILE A 414 -0.15 0.87 3.77
N ASP A 415 0.10 2.13 4.16
CA ASP A 415 0.99 3.02 3.43
C ASP A 415 0.53 3.28 1.97
N ASN A 416 -0.74 3.67 1.81
CA ASN A 416 -1.38 3.93 0.53
C ASN A 416 -1.02 5.31 -0.05
N ASP A 417 0.17 5.82 0.21
CA ASP A 417 0.59 7.17 -0.19
C ASP A 417 1.03 7.30 -1.66
N ARG A 418 0.84 6.22 -2.47
CA ARG A 418 1.18 6.18 -3.90
C ARG A 418 0.02 5.80 -4.81
N VAL A 419 -1.21 5.88 -4.30
CA VAL A 419 -2.45 5.52 -5.00
C VAL A 419 -2.90 6.59 -6.01
N PHE A 420 -3.82 6.24 -6.90
CA PHE A 420 -4.49 7.12 -7.85
C PHE A 420 -3.54 8.02 -8.66
N GLY A 421 -2.43 7.44 -9.08
CA GLY A 421 -1.47 8.11 -9.96
C GLY A 421 -0.43 9.00 -9.26
N ILE A 422 -0.41 9.07 -7.93
CA ILE A 422 0.65 9.79 -7.22
C ILE A 422 1.96 9.07 -7.43
N THR A 423 2.88 9.62 -8.20
CA THR A 423 4.30 9.30 -8.08
C THR A 423 5.12 10.22 -8.96
N LYS A 424 6.07 10.92 -8.37
CA LYS A 424 7.00 11.78 -9.08
C LYS A 424 8.36 11.13 -9.26
N ASP A 425 8.83 10.44 -8.26
CA ASP A 425 10.23 10.08 -8.04
C ASP A 425 10.50 8.57 -8.09
N TRP A 426 9.49 7.77 -8.43
CA TRP A 426 9.62 6.32 -8.43
C TRP A 426 9.27 5.72 -9.78
N ASN A 427 10.03 4.71 -10.19
CA ASN A 427 9.68 3.88 -11.34
C ASN A 427 9.18 2.52 -10.80
N PRO A 428 7.92 2.19 -10.99
CA PRO A 428 6.97 2.80 -11.94
C PRO A 428 6.34 4.09 -11.43
N THR A 429 6.11 4.98 -12.37
CA THR A 429 5.33 6.17 -12.05
C THR A 429 3.90 5.76 -11.70
N GLY A 430 3.27 6.46 -10.75
CA GLY A 430 1.87 6.19 -10.43
C GLY A 430 0.94 6.28 -11.63
N SER A 431 1.29 7.11 -12.63
CA SER A 431 0.54 7.21 -13.88
C SER A 431 0.60 5.91 -14.70
N ALA A 432 1.64 5.10 -14.64
CA ALA A 432 1.70 3.81 -15.34
C ALA A 432 0.68 2.81 -14.80
N MET A 433 0.32 2.93 -13.51
CA MET A 433 -0.65 2.04 -12.88
C MET A 433 -2.06 2.11 -13.50
N MET A 434 -2.42 3.24 -14.13
CA MET A 434 -3.74 3.39 -14.77
C MET A 434 -3.94 2.53 -16.03
N TYR A 435 -2.85 1.99 -16.59
CA TYR A 435 -2.87 1.21 -17.83
C TYR A 435 -2.68 -0.29 -17.62
N LEU A 436 -2.43 -0.74 -16.40
CA LEU A 436 -2.30 -2.16 -16.09
C LEU A 436 -3.67 -2.84 -16.11
N LYS A 437 -3.76 -4.00 -16.77
CA LYS A 437 -4.98 -4.82 -16.82
C LYS A 437 -5.22 -5.54 -15.49
N PRO A 438 -6.47 -5.95 -15.19
CA PRO A 438 -6.82 -6.60 -13.92
C PRO A 438 -5.97 -7.82 -13.57
N LEU A 439 -5.65 -8.64 -14.56
CA LEU A 439 -4.88 -9.87 -14.37
C LEU A 439 -3.38 -9.73 -14.72
N ASP A 440 -2.91 -8.52 -15.05
CA ASP A 440 -1.49 -8.28 -15.26
C ASP A 440 -0.72 -8.53 -13.96
N ARG A 441 0.32 -9.34 -14.09
CA ARG A 441 1.17 -9.78 -12.98
C ARG A 441 2.59 -9.27 -13.10
N LYS A 442 2.85 -8.46 -14.07
CA LYS A 442 4.16 -7.83 -14.22
C LYS A 442 4.17 -6.55 -13.43
N ASN A 443 5.26 -6.31 -12.70
CA ASN A 443 5.50 -4.97 -12.23
C ASN A 443 5.66 -4.07 -13.46
N VAL A 444 5.59 -2.79 -13.24
CA VAL A 444 5.72 -1.77 -14.30
C VAL A 444 7.10 -1.76 -15.00
N ASN A 445 8.11 -2.47 -14.50
CA ASN A 445 9.39 -2.72 -15.15
C ASN A 445 9.39 -4.01 -15.98
N ASN A 446 8.22 -4.60 -16.24
CA ASN A 446 8.06 -5.85 -16.96
C ASN A 446 8.74 -7.06 -16.28
N GLN A 447 9.12 -6.95 -15.01
CA GLN A 447 9.72 -8.01 -14.23
C GLN A 447 8.63 -8.83 -13.53
N ASN A 448 8.79 -10.14 -13.50
CA ASN A 448 7.91 -11.04 -12.73
C ASN A 448 8.20 -10.88 -11.23
N THR A 449 7.50 -9.99 -10.56
CA THR A 449 7.68 -9.76 -9.09
C THR A 449 6.46 -10.12 -8.29
N ILE A 450 5.68 -11.06 -8.77
CA ILE A 450 4.37 -11.30 -8.21
C ILE A 450 4.48 -12.28 -7.08
N SER A 451 3.76 -11.96 -6.01
CA SER A 451 3.42 -12.89 -4.96
C SER A 451 2.90 -14.19 -5.57
N LEU A 452 3.58 -15.31 -5.27
CA LEU A 452 3.19 -16.63 -5.71
C LEU A 452 1.74 -16.95 -5.31
N LEU A 453 1.30 -16.45 -4.16
CA LEU A 453 -0.07 -16.53 -3.70
C LEU A 453 -1.03 -15.95 -4.73
N LEU A 454 -0.84 -14.69 -5.13
CA LEU A 454 -1.73 -14.02 -6.08
C LEU A 454 -1.68 -14.68 -7.47
N ASP A 455 -0.52 -15.14 -7.90
CA ASP A 455 -0.38 -15.86 -9.16
C ASP A 455 -1.17 -17.18 -9.15
N THR A 456 -1.19 -17.86 -8.01
CA THR A 456 -1.95 -19.10 -7.87
C THR A 456 -3.46 -18.86 -7.80
N VAL A 457 -3.90 -17.90 -6.96
CA VAL A 457 -5.34 -17.77 -6.65
C VAL A 457 -6.11 -16.90 -7.62
N LEU A 458 -5.45 -15.99 -8.37
CA LEU A 458 -6.15 -15.04 -9.23
C LEU A 458 -5.81 -15.14 -10.72
N SER A 459 -4.75 -15.82 -11.15
CA SER A 459 -4.34 -15.75 -12.57
C SER A 459 -4.15 -17.06 -13.31
N THR A 460 -3.73 -18.15 -12.65
CA THR A 460 -3.26 -19.37 -13.36
C THR A 460 -4.37 -20.31 -13.82
N LYS A 461 -5.52 -20.29 -13.14
CA LYS A 461 -6.68 -21.15 -13.44
C LYS A 461 -7.97 -20.34 -13.23
N ASP A 462 -9.09 -20.92 -13.66
CA ASP A 462 -10.41 -20.43 -13.28
C ASP A 462 -10.70 -20.91 -11.86
N THR A 463 -10.29 -20.09 -10.88
CA THR A 463 -10.53 -20.30 -9.46
C THR A 463 -11.72 -19.48 -8.99
N GLU A 464 -12.36 -19.93 -7.90
CA GLU A 464 -13.43 -19.16 -7.26
C GLU A 464 -12.97 -17.73 -6.90
N SER A 465 -11.77 -17.59 -6.32
CA SER A 465 -11.20 -16.28 -5.98
C SER A 465 -11.03 -15.35 -7.18
N LYS A 466 -10.69 -15.89 -8.34
CA LYS A 466 -10.62 -15.12 -9.58
C LYS A 466 -12.00 -14.66 -10.03
N GLY A 467 -13.01 -15.52 -9.90
CA GLY A 467 -14.41 -15.16 -10.15
C GLY A 467 -14.84 -14.00 -9.27
N ILE A 468 -14.67 -14.13 -7.95
CA ILE A 468 -14.96 -13.08 -6.96
C ILE A 468 -14.21 -11.78 -7.27
N TYR A 469 -12.93 -11.86 -7.60
CA TYR A 469 -12.11 -10.70 -7.94
C TYR A 469 -12.68 -9.93 -9.14
N LEU A 470 -13.05 -10.63 -10.22
CA LEU A 470 -13.59 -10.00 -11.43
C LEU A 470 -15.00 -9.44 -11.21
N GLU A 471 -15.86 -10.16 -10.50
CA GLU A 471 -17.21 -9.70 -10.12
C GLU A 471 -17.11 -8.43 -9.25
N PHE A 472 -16.22 -8.42 -8.26
CA PHE A 472 -16.05 -7.26 -7.40
C PHE A 472 -15.47 -6.06 -8.16
N LEU A 473 -14.61 -6.29 -9.16
CA LEU A 473 -14.15 -5.22 -10.06
C LEU A 473 -15.28 -4.61 -10.86
N ASP A 474 -16.26 -5.41 -11.30
CA ASP A 474 -17.44 -4.88 -12.00
C ASP A 474 -18.33 -4.06 -11.07
N LEU A 475 -18.53 -4.51 -9.83
CA LEU A 475 -19.21 -3.73 -8.80
C LEU A 475 -18.50 -2.39 -8.55
N LEU A 476 -17.18 -2.40 -8.39
CA LEU A 476 -16.38 -1.18 -8.20
C LEU A 476 -16.50 -0.24 -9.39
N LYS A 477 -16.43 -0.76 -10.62
CA LYS A 477 -16.56 0.02 -11.85
C LYS A 477 -17.89 0.79 -11.90
N ASN A 478 -18.94 0.22 -11.35
CA ASN A 478 -20.30 0.81 -11.35
C ASN A 478 -20.61 1.61 -10.07
N SER A 479 -19.71 1.61 -9.07
CA SER A 479 -19.92 2.28 -7.79
C SER A 479 -19.77 3.79 -7.87
N SER A 480 -20.32 4.48 -6.87
CA SER A 480 -20.12 5.93 -6.69
C SER A 480 -18.66 6.29 -6.37
N TRP A 481 -17.86 5.36 -5.84
CA TRP A 481 -16.48 5.59 -5.44
C TRP A 481 -15.51 5.87 -6.59
N VAL A 482 -15.83 5.44 -7.80
CA VAL A 482 -15.01 5.69 -8.99
C VAL A 482 -15.47 6.90 -9.81
N LYS A 483 -16.40 7.68 -9.27
CA LYS A 483 -16.89 8.90 -9.91
C LYS A 483 -16.09 10.12 -9.46
N GLU A 484 -15.81 11.01 -10.40
CA GLU A 484 -15.09 12.25 -10.15
C GLU A 484 -15.82 13.12 -9.11
N GLU A 485 -17.15 13.17 -9.16
CA GLU A 485 -17.97 13.97 -8.26
C GLU A 485 -17.79 13.55 -6.79
N THR A 486 -17.68 12.24 -6.54
CA THR A 486 -17.46 11.69 -5.20
C THR A 486 -16.10 12.14 -4.65
N PHE A 487 -15.05 11.99 -5.44
CA PHE A 487 -13.72 12.46 -5.06
C PHE A 487 -13.69 13.96 -4.81
N ASN A 488 -14.28 14.74 -5.73
CA ASN A 488 -14.33 16.20 -5.62
C ASN A 488 -15.13 16.67 -4.40
N THR A 489 -16.15 15.93 -3.98
CA THR A 489 -16.90 16.24 -2.76
C THR A 489 -16.00 16.11 -1.53
N TYR A 490 -15.30 14.99 -1.37
CA TYR A 490 -14.33 14.81 -0.27
C TYR A 490 -13.17 15.81 -0.33
N PHE A 491 -12.70 16.12 -1.53
CA PHE A 491 -11.68 17.14 -1.74
C PHE A 491 -12.14 18.52 -1.25
N ASN A 492 -13.36 18.91 -1.58
CA ASN A 492 -13.92 20.20 -1.15
C ASN A 492 -14.13 20.25 0.37
N MET A 493 -14.62 19.15 0.99
CA MET A 493 -14.73 19.05 2.45
C MET A 493 -13.37 19.30 3.14
N ALA A 494 -12.33 18.63 2.66
CA ALA A 494 -10.97 18.81 3.18
C ALA A 494 -10.45 20.24 2.95
N LYS A 495 -10.62 20.78 1.75
CA LYS A 495 -10.19 22.13 1.38
C LYS A 495 -10.88 23.21 2.20
N GLU A 496 -12.15 23.06 2.51
CA GLU A 496 -12.89 23.98 3.37
C GLU A 496 -12.39 23.92 4.82
N SER A 497 -12.19 22.71 5.36
CA SER A 497 -11.69 22.51 6.72
C SER A 497 -10.27 23.02 6.93
N TYR A 498 -9.43 22.99 5.88
CA TYR A 498 -8.02 23.40 5.91
C TYR A 498 -7.73 24.51 4.90
N SER A 499 -8.61 25.52 4.83
CA SER A 499 -8.56 26.61 3.84
C SER A 499 -7.31 27.50 3.92
N ASP A 500 -6.52 27.38 4.98
CA ASP A 500 -5.21 28.02 5.17
C ASP A 500 -4.06 27.26 4.49
N TYR A 501 -4.35 26.12 3.84
CA TYR A 501 -3.39 25.33 3.06
C TYR A 501 -3.76 25.31 1.58
N ASN A 502 -2.77 25.04 0.73
CA ASN A 502 -2.97 24.93 -0.71
C ASN A 502 -3.44 23.54 -1.09
N PHE A 503 -4.55 23.46 -1.83
CA PHE A 503 -5.11 22.24 -2.38
C PHE A 503 -5.25 22.38 -3.89
N SER A 504 -4.82 21.36 -4.65
CA SER A 504 -4.99 21.25 -6.10
C SER A 504 -5.58 19.91 -6.47
N LEU A 505 -6.52 19.87 -7.43
CA LEU A 505 -7.09 18.63 -7.95
C LEU A 505 -6.11 17.82 -8.81
N THR A 506 -4.99 18.42 -9.20
CA THR A 506 -3.95 17.79 -10.02
C THR A 506 -2.67 17.73 -9.21
N ASP A 507 -2.12 16.53 -9.03
CA ASP A 507 -0.83 16.34 -8.37
C ASP A 507 0.35 16.82 -9.25
N ASN A 508 1.55 16.78 -8.70
CA ASN A 508 2.76 17.24 -9.38
C ASN A 508 3.20 16.39 -10.58
N SER A 509 2.62 15.21 -10.79
CA SER A 509 2.77 14.39 -12.01
C SER A 509 1.77 14.77 -13.09
N ASN A 510 0.94 15.80 -12.87
CA ASN A 510 -0.18 16.22 -13.71
C ASN A 510 -1.24 15.12 -13.90
N THR A 511 -1.39 14.25 -12.90
CA THR A 511 -2.40 13.20 -12.89
C THR A 511 -3.54 13.58 -11.96
N SER A 512 -4.69 13.98 -12.50
CA SER A 512 -5.91 14.16 -11.72
C SER A 512 -6.53 12.79 -11.38
N PHE A 513 -7.36 12.74 -10.33
CA PHE A 513 -8.14 11.55 -10.02
C PHE A 513 -8.98 11.11 -11.23
N SER A 514 -9.68 12.04 -11.87
CA SER A 514 -10.50 11.78 -13.05
C SER A 514 -9.71 11.15 -14.20
N LYS A 515 -8.54 11.71 -14.52
CA LYS A 515 -7.66 11.15 -15.55
C LYS A 515 -7.21 9.73 -15.19
N TYR A 516 -6.82 9.51 -13.94
CA TYR A 516 -6.38 8.21 -13.46
C TYR A 516 -7.51 7.18 -13.56
N ILE A 517 -8.66 7.47 -12.93
CA ILE A 517 -9.75 6.50 -12.80
C ILE A 517 -10.37 6.17 -14.17
N ASN A 518 -10.57 7.14 -15.04
CA ASN A 518 -11.13 6.92 -16.38
C ASN A 518 -10.25 5.98 -17.22
N ASN A 519 -8.93 6.09 -17.14
CA ASN A 519 -8.03 5.16 -17.83
C ASN A 519 -8.01 3.79 -17.15
N LYS A 520 -8.07 3.75 -15.81
CA LYS A 520 -8.09 2.51 -15.05
C LYS A 520 -9.31 1.66 -15.32
N LEU A 521 -10.50 2.29 -15.35
CA LEU A 521 -11.76 1.61 -15.61
C LEU A 521 -11.86 1.04 -17.03
N LYS A 522 -11.21 1.68 -17.99
CA LYS A 522 -11.10 1.16 -19.35
C LYS A 522 -10.33 -0.16 -19.45
N GLN A 523 -9.46 -0.46 -18.48
CA GLN A 523 -8.73 -1.71 -18.45
C GLN A 523 -9.57 -2.89 -17.91
N ILE A 524 -10.74 -2.62 -17.31
CA ILE A 524 -11.69 -3.63 -16.85
C ILE A 524 -12.60 -3.98 -18.03
N THR A 525 -12.27 -5.06 -18.73
CA THR A 525 -13.11 -5.57 -19.82
C THR A 525 -14.36 -6.24 -19.26
N SER A 526 -15.51 -6.11 -19.93
CA SER A 526 -16.69 -6.92 -19.63
C SER A 526 -16.39 -8.41 -19.82
N ASN A 527 -17.07 -9.27 -19.06
CA ASN A 527 -16.88 -10.73 -19.03
C ASN A 527 -17.01 -11.47 -20.37
N ASP A 528 -17.33 -10.78 -21.45
CA ASP A 528 -17.62 -11.39 -22.77
C ASP A 528 -16.38 -11.71 -23.61
N GLY A 529 -15.18 -11.60 -23.06
CA GLY A 529 -13.96 -12.06 -23.75
C GLY A 529 -13.60 -11.34 -25.05
N GLU A 530 -14.41 -10.43 -25.51
CA GLU A 530 -14.05 -9.51 -26.58
C GLU A 530 -13.21 -8.38 -26.01
N VAL A 531 -11.90 -8.48 -26.25
CA VAL A 531 -11.01 -7.32 -26.21
C VAL A 531 -11.60 -6.31 -27.19
N VAL A 532 -12.34 -5.33 -26.67
CA VAL A 532 -12.57 -4.11 -27.43
C VAL A 532 -11.19 -3.50 -27.58
N ASP A 533 -10.59 -3.66 -28.74
CA ASP A 533 -9.36 -2.97 -29.13
C ASP A 533 -9.65 -1.48 -29.01
N GLU A 534 -9.39 -0.91 -27.85
CA GLU A 534 -9.42 0.52 -27.68
C GLU A 534 -8.37 1.09 -28.63
N GLU A 535 -8.75 2.07 -29.41
CA GLU A 535 -7.85 2.83 -30.28
C GLU A 535 -6.58 3.16 -29.48
N GLU A 536 -5.50 2.45 -29.75
CA GLU A 536 -4.19 2.79 -29.19
C GLU A 536 -3.93 4.25 -29.60
N ASN A 537 -3.81 5.13 -28.62
CA ASN A 537 -3.49 6.52 -28.87
C ASN A 537 -2.02 6.62 -29.29
N ILE A 538 -1.78 6.38 -30.57
CA ILE A 538 -0.44 6.41 -31.15
C ILE A 538 -0.21 7.78 -31.73
N TYR A 539 0.85 8.43 -31.29
CA TYR A 539 1.27 9.75 -31.77
C TYR A 539 2.58 9.65 -32.52
N PHE A 540 2.62 10.37 -33.64
CA PHE A 540 3.83 10.59 -34.41
C PHE A 540 4.67 11.68 -33.73
N VAL A 541 5.86 11.35 -33.29
CA VAL A 541 6.83 12.29 -32.74
C VAL A 541 8.05 12.36 -33.64
N SER A 542 8.44 13.56 -33.99
CA SER A 542 9.36 13.80 -35.07
C SER A 542 10.10 15.12 -34.89
N THR A 543 11.21 15.28 -35.64
CA THR A 543 11.82 16.58 -35.84
C THR A 543 10.87 17.59 -36.47
N LEU A 544 9.85 17.14 -37.20
CA LEU A 544 8.85 18.02 -37.82
C LEU A 544 7.96 18.73 -36.79
N ASN A 545 7.70 18.11 -35.66
CA ASN A 545 6.89 18.66 -34.56
C ASN A 545 7.69 18.99 -33.29
N ASN A 546 9.04 19.14 -33.43
CA ASN A 546 9.94 19.38 -32.31
C ASN A 546 9.80 18.35 -31.18
N TRP A 547 9.53 17.09 -31.53
CA TRP A 547 9.32 15.97 -30.61
C TRP A 547 8.13 16.18 -29.64
N ASN A 548 7.17 17.02 -30.03
CA ASN A 548 5.97 17.28 -29.22
C ASN A 548 4.99 16.12 -29.35
N ALA A 549 4.83 15.40 -28.26
CA ALA A 549 3.97 14.21 -28.16
C ALA A 549 2.50 14.51 -27.84
N ASN A 550 2.15 15.75 -27.47
CA ASN A 550 0.84 16.06 -26.85
C ASN A 550 -0.13 16.80 -27.80
N ASP A 551 0.24 17.06 -29.02
CA ASP A 551 -0.60 17.77 -29.98
C ASP A 551 -1.46 16.77 -30.76
N SER A 552 -2.79 16.83 -30.58
CA SER A 552 -3.77 15.91 -31.18
C SER A 552 -3.70 15.82 -32.71
N LYS A 553 -3.17 16.83 -33.40
CA LYS A 553 -2.97 16.81 -34.88
C LYS A 553 -1.91 15.80 -35.33
N TRP A 554 -1.04 15.33 -34.41
CA TRP A 554 -0.01 14.34 -34.68
C TRP A 554 -0.41 12.93 -34.24
N ARG A 555 -1.68 12.72 -33.83
CA ARG A 555 -2.24 11.42 -33.54
C ARG A 555 -2.51 10.64 -34.81
N LEU A 556 -2.11 9.37 -34.86
CA LEU A 556 -2.44 8.48 -35.96
C LEU A 556 -3.93 8.17 -35.93
N LYS A 557 -4.54 8.15 -37.12
CA LYS A 557 -5.94 7.78 -37.30
C LYS A 557 -6.06 6.29 -37.57
N LYS A 558 -6.89 5.58 -36.78
CA LYS A 558 -7.24 4.18 -37.07
C LYS A 558 -8.07 4.12 -38.35
N ILE A 559 -7.67 3.29 -39.32
CA ILE A 559 -8.34 3.13 -40.62
C ILE A 559 -9.01 1.76 -40.76
N LYS A 560 -8.54 0.75 -40.06
CA LYS A 560 -9.14 -0.58 -39.88
C LYS A 560 -8.48 -1.26 -38.71
N ASP A 561 -8.88 -2.51 -38.38
CA ASP A 561 -8.33 -3.27 -37.28
C ASP A 561 -6.80 -3.28 -37.29
N ASP A 562 -6.20 -2.96 -36.16
CA ASP A 562 -4.76 -2.90 -35.95
C ASP A 562 -3.96 -2.00 -36.91
N THR A 563 -4.65 -1.18 -37.74
CA THR A 563 -3.99 -0.37 -38.76
C THR A 563 -4.26 1.12 -38.55
N TYR A 564 -3.17 1.88 -38.44
CA TYR A 564 -3.18 3.32 -38.13
C TYR A 564 -2.39 4.09 -39.19
N THR A 565 -2.81 5.31 -39.50
CA THR A 565 -2.16 6.15 -40.51
C THR A 565 -2.07 7.60 -40.06
N ILE A 566 -1.03 8.28 -40.53
CA ILE A 566 -0.88 9.73 -40.43
C ILE A 566 -0.27 10.26 -41.73
N THR A 567 -0.73 11.43 -42.17
CA THR A 567 -0.11 12.17 -43.26
C THR A 567 0.45 13.47 -42.71
N VAL A 568 1.73 13.71 -42.95
CA VAL A 568 2.48 14.90 -42.46
C VAL A 568 3.10 15.65 -43.64
N THR A 569 3.15 16.98 -43.53
CA THR A 569 3.92 17.80 -44.52
C THR A 569 5.34 18.02 -43.97
N VAL A 570 6.31 17.78 -44.79
CA VAL A 570 7.73 18.03 -44.47
C VAL A 570 7.99 19.52 -44.43
N THR A 571 8.12 20.06 -43.24
CA THR A 571 8.37 21.51 -43.03
C THR A 571 9.86 21.86 -42.83
N LYS A 572 10.64 20.87 -42.46
CA LYS A 572 12.10 21.03 -42.25
C LYS A 572 12.81 19.69 -42.38
N LEU A 573 14.11 19.72 -42.64
CA LEU A 573 14.99 18.56 -42.64
C LEU A 573 16.14 18.79 -41.64
N GLU A 574 16.81 17.70 -41.25
CA GLU A 574 17.99 17.77 -40.40
C GLU A 574 19.15 18.47 -41.15
N SER A 575 19.94 19.27 -40.42
CA SER A 575 21.03 20.07 -41.00
C SER A 575 22.22 19.24 -41.52
N ASP A 576 22.33 17.99 -41.05
CA ASP A 576 23.37 17.03 -41.40
C ASP A 576 22.99 16.08 -42.54
N GLY A 577 21.81 16.27 -43.14
CA GLY A 577 21.34 15.42 -44.24
C GLY A 577 19.93 15.75 -44.72
N ASN A 578 19.57 15.17 -45.86
CA ASN A 578 18.22 15.35 -46.45
C ASN A 578 17.24 14.33 -45.86
N TYR A 579 16.97 14.39 -44.57
CA TYR A 579 16.03 13.52 -43.88
C TYR A 579 15.37 14.22 -42.70
N PHE A 580 14.21 13.69 -42.24
CA PHE A 580 13.67 13.98 -40.95
C PHE A 580 13.68 12.69 -40.10
N LYS A 581 13.64 12.84 -38.76
CA LYS A 581 13.56 11.70 -37.82
C LYS A 581 12.18 11.57 -37.21
N PHE A 582 11.74 10.33 -36.97
CA PHE A 582 10.48 10.09 -36.30
C PHE A 582 10.50 8.78 -35.48
N LYS A 583 9.54 8.68 -34.60
CA LYS A 583 9.12 7.47 -33.86
C LYS A 583 7.69 7.63 -33.37
N PHE A 584 7.19 6.69 -32.62
CA PHE A 584 5.83 6.74 -32.09
C PHE A 584 5.84 6.69 -30.56
N ASN A 585 4.87 7.38 -29.93
CA ASN A 585 4.62 7.30 -28.51
C ASN A 585 3.12 7.38 -28.19
N ASN A 586 2.74 7.37 -26.90
CA ASN A 586 1.33 7.42 -26.45
C ASN A 586 0.83 8.83 -26.12
N GLY A 587 1.53 9.86 -26.52
CA GLY A 587 1.12 11.27 -26.37
C GLY A 587 1.55 11.96 -25.07
N ASN A 588 1.86 11.26 -24.00
CA ASN A 588 2.21 11.89 -22.70
C ASN A 588 3.59 11.50 -22.16
N SER A 589 4.09 10.33 -22.56
CA SER A 589 5.39 9.82 -22.14
C SER A 589 5.87 8.75 -23.11
N TYR A 590 7.13 8.37 -22.98
CA TYR A 590 7.69 7.24 -23.70
C TYR A 590 7.62 5.92 -22.89
N ASP A 591 6.75 5.87 -21.88
CA ASP A 591 6.74 4.77 -20.92
C ASP A 591 5.95 3.56 -21.40
N ILE A 592 4.92 3.77 -22.24
CA ILE A 592 4.03 2.70 -22.75
C ILE A 592 4.30 2.42 -24.22
N ILE A 593 4.32 3.46 -25.04
CA ILE A 593 4.67 3.39 -26.46
C ILE A 593 5.93 4.21 -26.65
N ASP A 594 7.04 3.55 -26.92
CA ASP A 594 8.29 4.14 -27.40
C ASP A 594 8.75 3.32 -28.60
N TRP A 595 7.87 3.25 -29.62
CA TRP A 595 8.09 2.41 -30.77
C TRP A 595 8.89 3.13 -31.84
N THR A 596 9.73 2.39 -32.52
CA THR A 596 10.47 2.84 -33.69
C THR A 596 10.14 1.99 -34.91
N VAL A 597 10.79 2.28 -36.01
CA VAL A 597 10.65 1.54 -37.27
C VAL A 597 12.04 1.07 -37.69
N SER A 598 12.12 -0.07 -38.36
CA SER A 598 13.36 -0.56 -38.95
C SER A 598 13.97 0.45 -39.93
N SER A 599 15.26 0.38 -40.14
CA SER A 599 15.97 1.34 -41.02
C SER A 599 15.51 1.33 -42.48
N ASP A 600 14.89 0.23 -42.92
CA ASP A 600 14.28 0.09 -44.26
C ASP A 600 12.82 0.60 -44.31
N LEU A 601 12.29 1.11 -43.20
CA LEU A 601 10.95 1.67 -43.02
C LEU A 601 9.80 0.65 -43.29
N LYS A 602 10.06 -0.63 -43.08
CA LYS A 602 9.08 -1.70 -43.38
C LYS A 602 8.51 -2.40 -42.15
N THR A 603 9.22 -2.37 -41.03
CA THR A 603 8.84 -3.13 -39.83
C THR A 603 8.73 -2.22 -38.61
N LEU A 604 7.58 -2.30 -37.90
CA LEU A 604 7.36 -1.63 -36.64
C LEU A 604 8.08 -2.42 -35.52
N ILE A 605 8.86 -1.72 -34.73
CA ILE A 605 9.60 -2.26 -33.58
C ILE A 605 8.93 -1.71 -32.32
N LYS A 606 8.19 -2.57 -31.61
CA LYS A 606 7.45 -2.23 -30.39
C LYS A 606 8.33 -2.23 -29.13
N GLU A 607 9.59 -1.95 -29.28
CA GLU A 607 10.55 -1.85 -28.18
C GLU A 607 11.15 -0.45 -28.14
N LYS A 608 11.63 -0.05 -26.97
CA LYS A 608 12.31 1.23 -26.78
C LYS A 608 13.50 1.35 -27.74
N GLY A 609 13.44 2.34 -28.63
CA GLY A 609 14.44 2.50 -29.68
C GLY A 609 14.73 3.93 -30.06
N SER A 610 15.83 4.09 -30.82
CA SER A 610 16.18 5.36 -31.43
C SER A 610 15.21 5.71 -32.54
N SER A 611 15.00 7.01 -32.77
CA SER A 611 14.21 7.49 -33.92
C SER A 611 14.80 7.03 -35.25
N VAL A 612 13.92 6.66 -36.20
CA VAL A 612 14.33 6.28 -37.56
C VAL A 612 14.44 7.50 -38.46
N ARG A 613 15.29 7.43 -39.48
CA ARG A 613 15.47 8.46 -40.51
C ARG A 613 14.59 8.18 -41.72
N CYS A 614 13.80 9.16 -42.15
CA CYS A 614 13.09 9.12 -43.41
C CYS A 614 13.88 9.96 -44.43
N TYR A 615 14.52 9.27 -45.35
CA TYR A 615 15.27 9.88 -46.45
C TYR A 615 14.37 10.17 -47.66
N ASP A 616 14.89 10.82 -48.66
CA ASP A 616 14.25 11.12 -49.96
C ASP A 616 13.07 12.09 -49.93
N ALA A 617 12.60 12.48 -48.75
CA ALA A 617 11.55 13.50 -48.61
C ALA A 617 12.15 14.91 -48.72
N LYS A 618 11.47 15.82 -49.42
CA LYS A 618 11.83 17.22 -49.59
C LYS A 618 10.92 18.14 -48.80
N ILE A 619 11.35 19.32 -48.47
CA ILE A 619 10.49 20.36 -47.90
C ILE A 619 9.30 20.62 -48.83
N GLY A 620 8.11 20.50 -48.31
CA GLY A 620 6.84 20.63 -49.05
C GLY A 620 6.17 19.29 -49.40
N ASP A 621 6.92 18.19 -49.39
CA ASP A 621 6.35 16.86 -49.65
C ASP A 621 5.33 16.46 -48.59
N SER A 622 4.36 15.66 -49.00
CA SER A 622 3.40 15.01 -48.13
C SER A 622 3.79 13.56 -47.89
N VAL A 623 4.06 13.20 -46.65
CA VAL A 623 4.48 11.84 -46.27
C VAL A 623 3.37 11.15 -45.51
N THR A 624 2.87 10.04 -46.06
CA THR A 624 1.87 9.19 -45.42
C THR A 624 2.57 7.96 -44.79
N ILE A 625 2.38 7.79 -43.50
CA ILE A 625 2.92 6.66 -42.74
C ILE A 625 1.75 5.82 -42.25
N THR A 626 1.75 4.55 -42.59
CA THR A 626 0.77 3.57 -42.14
C THR A 626 1.48 2.45 -41.40
N ILE A 627 0.97 2.10 -40.23
CA ILE A 627 1.50 1.01 -39.40
C ILE A 627 0.39 -0.01 -39.10
N ASN A 628 0.74 -1.28 -39.07
CA ASN A 628 -0.11 -2.33 -38.52
C ASN A 628 0.50 -2.85 -37.20
N THR A 629 -0.23 -2.71 -36.11
CA THR A 629 0.29 -3.03 -34.76
C THR A 629 0.29 -4.53 -34.47
N LYS A 630 -0.36 -5.35 -35.30
CA LYS A 630 -0.42 -6.80 -35.17
C LYS A 630 0.58 -7.50 -36.09
N THR A 631 0.57 -7.16 -37.39
CA THR A 631 1.51 -7.75 -38.36
C THR A 631 2.89 -7.10 -38.31
N LEU A 632 3.03 -5.96 -37.62
CA LEU A 632 4.23 -5.12 -37.52
C LEU A 632 4.68 -4.54 -38.87
N GLU A 633 3.83 -4.52 -39.87
CA GLU A 633 4.12 -3.93 -41.18
C GLU A 633 4.04 -2.39 -41.12
N VAL A 634 4.96 -1.75 -41.80
CA VAL A 634 5.00 -0.29 -41.97
C VAL A 634 5.06 0.04 -43.47
N SER A 635 4.31 1.05 -43.84
CA SER A 635 4.39 1.65 -45.19
C SER A 635 4.63 3.15 -45.05
N VAL A 636 5.62 3.66 -45.75
CA VAL A 636 5.93 5.09 -45.84
C VAL A 636 5.86 5.49 -47.32
N VAL A 637 4.93 6.39 -47.65
CA VAL A 637 4.70 6.89 -49.01
C VAL A 637 4.96 8.39 -49.04
N ILE A 638 5.86 8.82 -49.90
CA ILE A 638 6.23 10.24 -50.16
C ILE A 638 5.51 10.68 -51.44
N ASN A 639 4.69 11.73 -51.34
CA ASN A 639 3.91 12.29 -52.46
C ASN A 639 4.28 13.75 -52.74
#